data_cb7fdf217e0c249953132e6edf43e58c
#
_entry.id   cb7fdf217e0c249953132e6edf43e58c
#
_cell.length_a   1.000
_cell.length_b   1.000
_cell.length_c   1.000
_cell.angle_alpha   90.00
_cell.angle_beta   90.00
_cell.angle_gamma   90.00
#
_symmetry.space_group_name_H-M   'P 1'
#
loop_
_entity.id
_entity.type
_entity.pdbx_description
1 polymer ?
#
loop_
_entity_poly.entity_id
_entity_poly.type
_entity_poly.pdbx_seq_one_letter_code
_entity_poly.pdbx_strand_id
1 'polypeptide(L)'
;CSITEGSCETLSDVVKLTKATSGCGGCKPMVVDLVKAAQKSIGKEVKENLCEHFHYTRQELFDLVKINKYVNFYEVIDHHGNGDGCEVCKPVVASIFSSIYNDTANKHVTTQDTNDRFLANIQRNGTYSVVPRVAGGEITPEKLIVIGEVAKQFNLYTKITGAQRVDLFGAHVGDLPEIWRILIENGFESGHAYGKSLRAVKSCVGNAWCRYGMDDSAGFAIELENRYKGIRAPHKLKGGVSACIRECAE
;
A
#
# COMPACT_ATOMS: atom_id res chain seq x y z
N CYS A 1 25.60 1.23 -26.31
CA CYS A 1 24.61 1.36 -25.21
C CYS A 1 25.35 1.70 -23.92
N SER A 2 24.84 2.63 -23.12
CA SER A 2 25.49 3.11 -21.89
C SER A 2 25.88 2.01 -20.88
N ILE A 3 25.21 0.88 -20.91
CA ILE A 3 25.55 -0.29 -20.07
C ILE A 3 26.66 -1.12 -20.72
N THR A 4 26.59 -1.35 -22.02
CA THR A 4 27.58 -2.14 -22.76
C THR A 4 28.92 -1.40 -22.90
N GLU A 5 28.90 -0.08 -22.82
CA GLU A 5 30.08 0.79 -22.83
C GLU A 5 30.64 1.08 -21.42
N GLY A 6 30.05 0.47 -20.38
CA GLY A 6 30.52 0.55 -19.00
C GLY A 6 30.22 1.87 -18.26
N SER A 7 29.44 2.76 -18.85
CA SER A 7 29.07 4.05 -18.24
C SER A 7 27.93 3.95 -17.22
N CYS A 8 27.18 2.84 -17.23
CA CYS A 8 26.09 2.58 -16.28
C CYS A 8 26.15 1.14 -15.79
N GLU A 9 26.03 0.92 -14.50
CA GLU A 9 25.97 -0.41 -13.89
C GLU A 9 24.59 -0.77 -13.36
N THR A 10 23.83 0.20 -12.91
CA THR A 10 22.55 0.01 -12.26
C THR A 10 21.41 0.71 -13.01
N LEU A 11 20.16 0.32 -12.68
CA LEU A 11 18.99 1.05 -13.14
C LEU A 11 19.06 2.54 -12.72
N SER A 12 19.55 2.82 -11.51
CA SER A 12 19.70 4.20 -11.02
C SER A 12 20.61 5.04 -11.90
N ASP A 13 21.70 4.46 -12.38
CA ASP A 13 22.65 5.16 -13.28
C ASP A 13 22.02 5.43 -14.64
N VAL A 14 21.28 4.45 -15.17
CA VAL A 14 20.53 4.63 -16.42
C VAL A 14 19.48 5.73 -16.28
N VAL A 15 18.73 5.76 -15.16
CA VAL A 15 17.74 6.81 -14.88
C VAL A 15 18.40 8.19 -14.78
N LYS A 16 19.53 8.31 -14.08
CA LYS A 16 20.27 9.57 -13.96
C LYS A 16 20.73 10.08 -15.31
N LEU A 17 21.27 9.20 -16.14
CA LEU A 17 21.81 9.57 -17.45
C LEU A 17 20.74 9.88 -18.49
N THR A 18 19.69 9.07 -18.57
CA THR A 18 18.69 9.11 -19.66
C THR A 18 17.37 9.77 -19.26
N LYS A 19 17.15 10.01 -17.98
CA LYS A 19 15.87 10.43 -17.41
C LYS A 19 14.72 9.43 -17.67
N ALA A 20 15.01 8.22 -18.15
CA ALA A 20 14.01 7.17 -18.30
C ALA A 20 13.36 6.86 -16.95
N THR A 21 12.06 6.63 -16.93
CA THR A 21 11.25 6.35 -15.72
C THR A 21 11.08 7.51 -14.74
N SER A 22 11.62 8.69 -15.02
CA SER A 22 11.54 9.84 -14.10
C SER A 22 10.20 10.59 -14.16
N GLY A 23 9.34 10.31 -15.13
CA GLY A 23 7.99 10.88 -15.26
C GLY A 23 6.94 10.03 -14.52
N CYS A 24 5.95 9.52 -15.25
CA CYS A 24 4.85 8.71 -14.68
C CYS A 24 5.30 7.32 -14.17
N GLY A 25 6.51 6.88 -14.47
CA GLY A 25 7.07 5.60 -14.03
C GLY A 25 6.52 4.35 -14.75
N GLY A 26 5.53 4.47 -15.64
CA GLY A 26 4.89 3.34 -16.31
C GLY A 26 5.85 2.48 -17.16
N CYS A 27 6.93 3.06 -17.66
CA CYS A 27 7.95 2.33 -18.41
C CYS A 27 9.02 1.65 -17.53
N LYS A 28 8.96 1.79 -16.19
CA LYS A 28 9.98 1.26 -15.30
C LYS A 28 10.21 -0.26 -15.43
N PRO A 29 9.16 -1.12 -15.49
CA PRO A 29 9.38 -2.56 -15.67
C PRO A 29 10.16 -2.87 -16.95
N MET A 30 9.77 -2.27 -18.07
CA MET A 30 10.45 -2.44 -19.36
C MET A 30 11.93 -2.00 -19.33
N VAL A 31 12.22 -0.87 -18.68
CA VAL A 31 13.62 -0.39 -18.54
C VAL A 31 14.42 -1.33 -17.65
N VAL A 32 13.85 -1.88 -16.58
CA VAL A 32 14.50 -2.91 -15.75
C VAL A 32 14.86 -4.14 -16.58
N ASP A 33 13.95 -4.63 -17.41
CA ASP A 33 14.20 -5.81 -18.25
C ASP A 33 15.28 -5.53 -19.30
N LEU A 34 15.28 -4.35 -19.90
CA LEU A 34 16.34 -3.93 -20.83
C LEU A 34 17.72 -3.83 -20.16
N VAL A 35 17.77 -3.31 -18.92
CA VAL A 35 19.01 -3.24 -18.14
C VAL A 35 19.54 -4.65 -17.87
N LYS A 36 18.67 -5.56 -17.40
CA LYS A 36 19.02 -6.96 -17.14
C LYS A 36 19.51 -7.67 -18.41
N ALA A 37 18.81 -7.49 -19.54
CA ALA A 37 19.22 -8.07 -20.82
C ALA A 37 20.59 -7.56 -21.27
N ALA A 38 20.84 -6.27 -21.15
CA ALA A 38 22.13 -5.69 -21.47
C ALA A 38 23.26 -6.19 -20.55
N GLN A 39 23.00 -6.34 -19.25
CA GLN A 39 23.96 -6.92 -18.31
C GLN A 39 24.29 -8.37 -18.65
N LYS A 40 23.27 -9.19 -18.97
CA LYS A 40 23.49 -10.58 -19.44
C LYS A 40 24.32 -10.63 -20.73
N SER A 41 24.10 -9.71 -21.67
CA SER A 41 24.85 -9.69 -22.95
C SER A 41 26.35 -9.39 -22.80
N ILE A 42 26.76 -8.75 -21.70
CA ILE A 42 28.16 -8.48 -21.37
C ILE A 42 28.73 -9.47 -20.34
N GLY A 43 28.01 -10.60 -20.09
CA GLY A 43 28.46 -11.66 -19.20
C GLY A 43 28.38 -11.36 -17.71
N LYS A 44 27.66 -10.29 -17.30
CA LYS A 44 27.39 -10.05 -15.89
C LYS A 44 26.30 -11.00 -15.36
N GLU A 45 26.56 -11.60 -14.23
CA GLU A 45 25.55 -12.42 -13.52
C GLU A 45 24.44 -11.52 -12.99
N VAL A 46 23.22 -11.72 -13.47
CA VAL A 46 22.05 -10.95 -13.04
C VAL A 46 21.26 -11.81 -12.06
N LYS A 47 21.23 -11.40 -10.78
CA LYS A 47 20.37 -12.04 -9.78
C LYS A 47 18.90 -11.74 -10.10
N GLU A 48 18.11 -12.78 -10.30
CA GLU A 48 16.67 -12.69 -10.58
C GLU A 48 15.83 -12.99 -9.34
N ASN A 49 16.27 -12.53 -8.18
CA ASN A 49 15.55 -12.72 -6.92
C ASN A 49 14.19 -12.03 -6.99
N LEU A 50 13.18 -12.69 -6.41
CA LEU A 50 11.83 -12.12 -6.31
C LEU A 50 11.83 -10.81 -5.51
N CYS A 51 12.49 -10.82 -4.34
CA CYS A 51 12.63 -9.66 -3.46
C CYS A 51 13.78 -9.90 -2.45
N GLU A 52 13.97 -9.00 -1.51
CA GLU A 52 14.96 -9.15 -0.44
C GLU A 52 14.67 -10.31 0.54
N HIS A 53 13.40 -10.75 0.63
CA HIS A 53 13.00 -11.86 1.51
C HIS A 53 13.20 -13.24 0.88
N PHE A 54 13.21 -13.33 -0.45
CA PHE A 54 13.41 -14.59 -1.17
C PHE A 54 14.50 -14.43 -2.22
N HIS A 55 15.56 -15.25 -2.10
CA HIS A 55 16.65 -15.34 -3.08
C HIS A 55 16.32 -16.29 -4.24
N TYR A 56 15.04 -16.48 -4.50
CA TYR A 56 14.49 -17.35 -5.53
C TYR A 56 13.70 -16.54 -6.55
N THR A 57 13.66 -17.02 -7.78
CA THR A 57 12.72 -16.56 -8.80
C THR A 57 11.31 -17.07 -8.48
N ARG A 58 10.31 -16.50 -9.14
CA ARG A 58 8.92 -17.01 -9.03
C ARG A 58 8.81 -18.48 -9.43
N GLN A 59 9.56 -18.93 -10.47
CA GLN A 59 9.51 -20.31 -10.93
C GLN A 59 10.12 -21.28 -9.90
N GLU A 60 11.27 -20.94 -9.35
CA GLU A 60 11.90 -21.75 -8.29
C GLU A 60 11.01 -21.86 -7.05
N LEU A 61 10.37 -20.75 -6.62
CA LEU A 61 9.40 -20.80 -5.53
C LEU A 61 8.18 -21.67 -5.86
N PHE A 62 7.70 -21.63 -7.11
CA PHE A 62 6.62 -22.51 -7.56
C PHE A 62 7.01 -23.99 -7.41
N ASP A 63 8.20 -24.33 -7.85
CA ASP A 63 8.71 -25.71 -7.78
C ASP A 63 8.94 -26.16 -6.32
N LEU A 64 9.49 -25.28 -5.48
CA LEU A 64 9.65 -25.53 -4.05
C LEU A 64 8.32 -25.79 -3.34
N VAL A 65 7.32 -24.94 -3.58
CA VAL A 65 5.98 -25.09 -3.00
C VAL A 65 5.34 -26.39 -3.47
N LYS A 66 5.47 -26.72 -4.76
CA LYS A 66 4.90 -27.94 -5.34
C LYS A 66 5.54 -29.21 -4.77
N ILE A 67 6.86 -29.23 -4.65
CA ILE A 67 7.63 -30.41 -4.17
C ILE A 67 7.37 -30.62 -2.68
N ASN A 68 7.46 -29.56 -1.87
CA ASN A 68 7.31 -29.65 -0.42
C ASN A 68 5.86 -29.64 0.05
N LYS A 69 4.90 -29.35 -0.86
CA LYS A 69 3.47 -29.28 -0.58
C LYS A 69 3.09 -28.26 0.50
N TYR A 70 3.80 -27.13 0.54
CA TYR A 70 3.46 -26.05 1.45
C TYR A 70 2.06 -25.50 1.18
N VAL A 71 1.32 -25.21 2.24
CA VAL A 71 -0.07 -24.75 2.16
C VAL A 71 -0.30 -23.35 2.68
N ASN A 72 0.70 -22.73 3.31
CA ASN A 72 0.62 -21.36 3.79
C ASN A 72 1.94 -20.60 3.58
N PHE A 73 1.87 -19.28 3.62
CA PHE A 73 3.01 -18.40 3.37
C PHE A 73 4.13 -18.57 4.41
N TYR A 74 3.78 -18.78 5.67
CA TYR A 74 4.75 -18.84 6.74
C TYR A 74 5.65 -20.08 6.63
N GLU A 75 5.11 -21.22 6.19
CA GLU A 75 5.92 -22.40 5.89
C GLU A 75 6.96 -22.10 4.80
N VAL A 76 6.56 -21.37 3.75
CA VAL A 76 7.49 -21.07 2.66
C VAL A 76 8.58 -20.09 3.11
N ILE A 77 8.24 -19.06 3.88
CA ILE A 77 9.23 -18.06 4.31
C ILE A 77 10.15 -18.59 5.40
N ASP A 78 9.64 -19.40 6.31
CA ASP A 78 10.43 -20.00 7.40
C ASP A 78 11.50 -20.96 6.88
N HIS A 79 11.21 -21.71 5.79
CA HIS A 79 12.15 -22.66 5.22
C HIS A 79 13.05 -22.09 4.12
N HIS A 80 12.56 -21.09 3.39
CA HIS A 80 13.20 -20.63 2.16
C HIS A 80 13.40 -19.10 2.07
N GLY A 81 12.99 -18.37 3.08
CA GLY A 81 13.05 -16.90 3.07
C GLY A 81 13.65 -16.32 4.34
N ASN A 82 13.49 -15.00 4.46
CA ASN A 82 13.94 -14.24 5.62
C ASN A 82 12.88 -13.19 6.00
N GLY A 83 12.70 -12.94 7.31
CA GLY A 83 11.78 -11.92 7.82
C GLY A 83 10.31 -12.25 7.58
N ASP A 84 9.46 -11.21 7.59
CA ASP A 84 7.99 -11.38 7.58
C ASP A 84 7.35 -11.31 6.18
N GLY A 85 8.16 -11.15 5.14
CA GLY A 85 7.69 -10.95 3.77
C GLY A 85 7.26 -9.51 3.46
N CYS A 86 6.97 -9.22 2.19
CA CYS A 86 6.64 -7.89 1.71
C CYS A 86 5.49 -7.89 0.69
N GLU A 87 5.15 -6.69 0.21
CA GLU A 87 4.12 -6.47 -0.81
C GLU A 87 4.38 -7.18 -2.16
N VAL A 88 5.60 -7.66 -2.39
CA VAL A 88 5.97 -8.40 -3.60
C VAL A 88 5.78 -9.90 -3.40
N CYS A 89 6.42 -10.49 -2.38
CA CYS A 89 6.44 -11.94 -2.21
C CYS A 89 5.10 -12.51 -1.73
N LYS A 90 4.37 -11.82 -0.85
CA LYS A 90 3.07 -12.33 -0.36
C LYS A 90 2.07 -12.55 -1.49
N PRO A 91 1.79 -11.58 -2.40
CA PRO A 91 0.90 -11.81 -3.53
C PRO A 91 1.41 -12.85 -4.52
N VAL A 92 2.74 -12.94 -4.72
CA VAL A 92 3.33 -13.94 -5.62
C VAL A 92 3.13 -15.34 -5.07
N VAL A 93 3.42 -15.57 -3.79
CA VAL A 93 3.20 -16.88 -3.15
C VAL A 93 1.72 -17.25 -3.11
N ALA A 94 0.82 -16.28 -2.87
CA ALA A 94 -0.63 -16.50 -2.98
C ALA A 94 -1.04 -16.95 -4.40
N SER A 95 -0.50 -16.33 -5.44
CA SER A 95 -0.70 -16.73 -6.83
C SER A 95 -0.17 -18.13 -7.12
N ILE A 96 0.97 -18.50 -6.53
CA ILE A 96 1.54 -19.85 -6.64
C ILE A 96 0.59 -20.88 -6.02
N PHE A 97 0.12 -20.67 -4.79
CA PHE A 97 -0.84 -21.56 -4.14
C PHE A 97 -2.12 -21.73 -4.94
N SER A 98 -2.69 -20.63 -5.43
CA SER A 98 -3.89 -20.69 -6.28
C SER A 98 -3.66 -21.51 -7.55
N SER A 99 -2.45 -21.43 -8.13
CA SER A 99 -2.11 -22.17 -9.36
C SER A 99 -1.90 -23.68 -9.09
N ILE A 100 -1.32 -24.04 -7.94
CA ILE A 100 -0.98 -25.44 -7.61
C ILE A 100 -2.21 -26.19 -7.09
N TYR A 101 -2.94 -25.57 -6.17
CA TYR A 101 -4.01 -26.26 -5.44
C TYR A 101 -5.39 -26.01 -6.04
N ASN A 102 -5.48 -25.21 -7.09
CA ASN A 102 -6.74 -24.86 -7.75
C ASN A 102 -7.82 -24.35 -6.76
N ASP A 103 -7.37 -23.83 -5.63
CA ASP A 103 -8.23 -23.25 -4.63
C ASP A 103 -8.53 -21.79 -4.95
N THR A 104 -9.72 -21.36 -4.58
CA THR A 104 -10.01 -19.94 -4.62
C THR A 104 -9.08 -19.24 -3.64
N ALA A 105 -8.60 -18.14 -4.07
CA ALA A 105 -7.71 -17.28 -3.32
C ALA A 105 -8.26 -16.97 -1.89
N ASN A 106 -9.54 -17.08 -1.62
CA ASN A 106 -10.17 -16.90 -0.30
C ASN A 106 -9.76 -17.94 0.77
N LYS A 107 -9.23 -19.09 0.35
CA LYS A 107 -8.74 -20.10 1.30
C LYS A 107 -7.33 -19.81 1.81
N HIS A 108 -6.56 -19.01 1.10
CA HIS A 108 -5.19 -18.64 1.48
C HIS A 108 -5.16 -17.34 2.28
N VAL A 109 -5.85 -17.31 3.39
CA VAL A 109 -6.10 -16.13 4.23
C VAL A 109 -4.81 -15.44 4.71
N THR A 110 -3.69 -16.17 4.76
CA THR A 110 -2.41 -15.63 5.24
C THR A 110 -1.61 -14.88 4.17
N THR A 111 -1.94 -15.07 2.89
CA THR A 111 -1.20 -14.47 1.79
C THR A 111 -2.06 -13.56 0.95
N GLN A 112 -3.37 -13.82 0.95
CA GLN A 112 -4.24 -13.12 0.06
C GLN A 112 -4.86 -11.91 0.71
N ASP A 113 -4.88 -10.84 -0.07
CA ASP A 113 -5.43 -9.53 0.29
C ASP A 113 -5.06 -9.14 1.72
N THR A 114 -3.75 -9.25 2.02
CA THR A 114 -3.20 -8.97 3.34
C THR A 114 -3.63 -7.61 3.89
N ASN A 115 -3.90 -6.66 2.99
CA ASN A 115 -4.37 -5.34 3.36
C ASN A 115 -5.80 -5.37 3.89
N ASP A 116 -6.72 -6.03 3.20
CA ASP A 116 -8.12 -6.15 3.66
C ASP A 116 -8.20 -6.91 4.98
N ARG A 117 -7.45 -8.01 5.11
CA ARG A 117 -7.44 -8.83 6.32
C ARG A 117 -6.99 -8.07 7.56
N PHE A 118 -5.93 -7.27 7.41
CA PHE A 118 -5.34 -6.55 8.54
C PHE A 118 -5.88 -5.12 8.70
N LEU A 119 -6.80 -4.72 7.82
CA LEU A 119 -7.34 -3.35 7.76
C LEU A 119 -6.23 -2.29 7.66
N ALA A 120 -5.12 -2.65 7.02
CA ALA A 120 -3.91 -1.85 6.95
C ALA A 120 -3.19 -2.11 5.63
N ASN A 121 -2.36 -1.17 5.17
CA ASN A 121 -1.60 -1.35 3.93
C ASN A 121 -0.19 -1.87 4.25
N ILE A 122 0.20 -2.97 3.60
CA ILE A 122 1.57 -3.45 3.72
C ILE A 122 2.54 -2.45 3.08
N GLN A 123 3.63 -2.19 3.78
CA GLN A 123 4.69 -1.28 3.39
C GLN A 123 5.83 -2.04 2.71
N ARG A 124 6.71 -1.30 2.04
CA ARG A 124 7.86 -1.85 1.35
C ARG A 124 8.78 -2.69 2.24
N ASN A 125 8.93 -2.29 3.49
CA ASN A 125 9.76 -2.98 4.49
C ASN A 125 9.02 -4.08 5.28
N GLY A 126 7.81 -4.47 4.85
CA GLY A 126 7.00 -5.49 5.52
C GLY A 126 6.16 -5.01 6.70
N THR A 127 6.37 -3.77 7.17
CA THR A 127 5.47 -3.15 8.15
C THR A 127 4.16 -2.71 7.51
N TYR A 128 3.23 -2.17 8.29
CA TYR A 128 1.92 -1.75 7.82
C TYR A 128 1.65 -0.29 8.10
N SER A 129 0.83 0.36 7.26
CA SER A 129 0.22 1.64 7.57
C SER A 129 -1.23 1.45 8.00
N VAL A 130 -1.56 2.02 9.16
CA VAL A 130 -2.92 2.08 9.68
C VAL A 130 -3.49 3.45 9.32
N VAL A 131 -4.68 3.46 8.70
CA VAL A 131 -5.34 4.68 8.24
C VAL A 131 -6.73 4.76 8.86
N PRO A 132 -6.89 5.39 10.02
CA PRO A 132 -8.19 5.63 10.61
C PRO A 132 -9.06 6.52 9.70
N ARG A 133 -10.35 6.29 9.69
CA ARG A 133 -11.28 7.12 8.94
C ARG A 133 -11.44 8.48 9.58
N VAL A 134 -11.28 9.51 8.75
CA VAL A 134 -11.57 10.92 9.07
C VAL A 134 -12.42 11.44 7.92
N ALA A 135 -13.74 11.27 8.04
CA ALA A 135 -14.68 11.61 6.99
C ALA A 135 -14.65 13.12 6.72
N GLY A 136 -14.60 13.49 5.44
CA GLY A 136 -14.50 14.89 5.02
C GLY A 136 -13.26 15.64 5.52
N GLY A 137 -12.30 14.97 6.16
CA GLY A 137 -11.15 15.60 6.80
C GLY A 137 -11.45 16.25 8.16
N GLU A 138 -12.66 16.09 8.69
CA GLU A 138 -13.07 16.66 9.98
C GLU A 138 -12.72 15.70 11.13
N ILE A 139 -12.03 16.21 12.14
CA ILE A 139 -11.62 15.45 13.32
C ILE A 139 -11.77 16.29 14.58
N THR A 140 -12.27 15.68 15.65
CA THR A 140 -12.34 16.36 16.95
C THR A 140 -10.98 16.36 17.66
N PRO A 141 -10.71 17.34 18.56
CA PRO A 141 -9.48 17.38 19.33
C PRO A 141 -9.22 16.07 20.12
N GLU A 142 -10.24 15.49 20.70
CA GLU A 142 -10.15 14.24 21.47
C GLU A 142 -9.67 13.08 20.58
N LYS A 143 -10.26 12.94 19.41
CA LYS A 143 -9.85 11.92 18.41
C LYS A 143 -8.43 12.15 17.90
N LEU A 144 -8.04 13.42 17.73
CA LEU A 144 -6.67 13.75 17.31
C LEU A 144 -5.64 13.33 18.39
N ILE A 145 -5.97 13.55 19.68
CA ILE A 145 -5.16 13.09 20.81
C ILE A 145 -4.99 11.57 20.79
N VAL A 146 -6.09 10.81 20.60
CA VAL A 146 -6.02 9.33 20.52
C VAL A 146 -5.08 8.88 19.40
N ILE A 147 -5.13 9.47 18.21
CA ILE A 147 -4.19 9.15 17.13
C ILE A 147 -2.74 9.40 17.57
N GLY A 148 -2.49 10.52 18.23
CA GLY A 148 -1.16 10.87 18.76
C GLY A 148 -0.66 9.88 19.81
N GLU A 149 -1.53 9.46 20.73
CA GLU A 149 -1.21 8.49 21.78
C GLU A 149 -0.90 7.11 21.19
N VAL A 150 -1.72 6.62 20.27
CA VAL A 150 -1.47 5.36 19.55
C VAL A 150 -0.14 5.44 18.80
N ALA A 151 0.13 6.52 18.09
CA ALA A 151 1.39 6.68 17.36
C ALA A 151 2.60 6.66 18.32
N LYS A 152 2.49 7.30 19.47
CA LYS A 152 3.54 7.32 20.51
C LYS A 152 3.73 5.94 21.14
N GLN A 153 2.64 5.25 21.48
CA GLN A 153 2.67 3.94 22.12
C GLN A 153 3.37 2.88 21.26
N PHE A 154 3.07 2.86 19.97
CA PHE A 154 3.61 1.87 19.02
C PHE A 154 4.79 2.40 18.20
N ASN A 155 5.32 3.59 18.53
CA ASN A 155 6.44 4.23 17.82
C ASN A 155 6.21 4.36 16.31
N LEU A 156 5.02 4.81 15.92
CA LEU A 156 4.61 4.93 14.51
C LEU A 156 4.98 6.30 13.94
N TYR A 157 5.43 6.32 12.71
CA TYR A 157 5.59 7.57 11.95
C TYR A 157 4.22 8.08 11.51
N THR A 158 3.93 9.35 11.79
CA THR A 158 2.66 10.00 11.44
C THR A 158 2.80 10.95 10.27
N LYS A 159 1.83 10.95 9.37
CA LYS A 159 1.78 11.89 8.26
C LYS A 159 0.33 12.24 7.90
N ILE A 160 0.06 13.53 7.72
CA ILE A 160 -1.16 14.00 7.06
C ILE A 160 -0.98 13.76 5.56
N THR A 161 -1.91 13.01 4.98
CA THR A 161 -1.85 12.61 3.57
C THR A 161 -2.81 13.43 2.72
N GLY A 162 -2.68 13.30 1.39
CA GLY A 162 -3.54 14.01 0.44
C GLY A 162 -5.04 13.63 0.50
N ALA A 163 -5.40 12.65 1.32
CA ALA A 163 -6.79 12.30 1.61
C ALA A 163 -7.34 12.99 2.86
N GLN A 164 -6.65 13.99 3.40
CA GLN A 164 -6.99 14.70 4.65
C GLN A 164 -7.11 13.77 5.85
N ARG A 165 -6.25 12.73 5.92
CA ARG A 165 -6.19 11.77 7.01
C ARG A 165 -4.80 11.76 7.63
N VAL A 166 -4.73 11.33 8.87
CA VAL A 166 -3.48 11.03 9.54
C VAL A 166 -3.20 9.54 9.37
N ASP A 167 -2.18 9.22 8.57
CA ASP A 167 -1.74 7.85 8.35
C ASP A 167 -0.63 7.51 9.36
N LEU A 168 -0.71 6.33 9.95
CA LEU A 168 0.23 5.79 10.92
C LEU A 168 1.07 4.71 10.24
N PHE A 169 2.37 4.94 10.08
CA PHE A 169 3.28 4.06 9.35
C PHE A 169 4.21 3.31 10.28
N GLY A 170 4.60 2.10 9.88
CA GLY A 170 5.61 1.31 10.58
C GLY A 170 5.06 0.30 11.57
N ALA A 171 3.73 0.06 11.59
CA ALA A 171 3.14 -0.92 12.47
C ALA A 171 3.59 -2.35 12.13
N HIS A 172 3.98 -3.13 13.13
CA HIS A 172 4.22 -4.56 12.95
C HIS A 172 2.88 -5.31 12.90
N VAL A 173 2.86 -6.43 12.19
CA VAL A 173 1.64 -7.23 12.02
C VAL A 173 1.05 -7.68 13.35
N GLY A 174 1.89 -7.99 14.34
CA GLY A 174 1.47 -8.39 15.68
C GLY A 174 0.79 -7.28 16.49
N ASP A 175 1.11 -6.01 16.19
CA ASP A 175 0.57 -4.84 16.89
C ASP A 175 -0.79 -4.40 16.33
N LEU A 176 -1.11 -4.79 15.08
CA LEU A 176 -2.33 -4.34 14.40
C LEU A 176 -3.62 -4.63 15.17
N PRO A 177 -3.84 -5.81 15.78
CA PRO A 177 -5.05 -6.07 16.55
C PRO A 177 -5.23 -5.10 17.72
N GLU A 178 -4.15 -4.79 18.44
CA GLU A 178 -4.22 -3.88 19.59
C GLU A 178 -4.37 -2.42 19.14
N ILE A 179 -3.67 -2.00 18.10
CA ILE A 179 -3.85 -0.67 17.48
C ILE A 179 -5.32 -0.47 17.08
N TRP A 180 -5.91 -1.44 16.39
CA TRP A 180 -7.31 -1.36 15.98
C TRP A 180 -8.27 -1.43 17.14
N ARG A 181 -7.99 -2.21 18.19
CA ARG A 181 -8.81 -2.24 19.40
C ARG A 181 -8.90 -0.85 20.02
N ILE A 182 -7.76 -0.18 20.24
CA ILE A 182 -7.72 1.17 20.83
C ILE A 182 -8.47 2.16 19.93
N LEU A 183 -8.23 2.14 18.62
CA LEU A 183 -8.87 3.06 17.69
C LEU A 183 -10.41 2.86 17.66
N ILE A 184 -10.89 1.61 17.62
CA ILE A 184 -12.32 1.29 17.57
C ILE A 184 -13.01 1.67 18.88
N GLU A 185 -12.41 1.40 20.03
CA GLU A 185 -12.95 1.80 21.35
C GLU A 185 -13.10 3.32 21.48
N ASN A 186 -12.30 4.09 20.74
CA ASN A 186 -12.39 5.55 20.68
C ASN A 186 -13.18 6.05 19.46
N GLY A 187 -14.02 5.20 18.86
CA GLY A 187 -14.97 5.57 17.81
C GLY A 187 -14.35 5.82 16.44
N PHE A 188 -13.19 5.24 16.16
CA PHE A 188 -12.65 5.17 14.81
C PHE A 188 -13.11 3.90 14.10
N GLU A 189 -13.10 3.97 12.79
CA GLU A 189 -13.22 2.83 11.90
C GLU A 189 -12.09 2.84 10.86
N SER A 190 -11.90 1.74 10.16
CA SER A 190 -10.92 1.68 9.08
C SER A 190 -11.27 2.67 7.97
N GLY A 191 -10.28 3.40 7.52
CA GLY A 191 -10.39 4.31 6.39
C GLY A 191 -10.53 3.61 5.03
N HIS A 192 -10.56 2.26 4.98
CA HIS A 192 -10.59 1.47 3.74
C HIS A 192 -9.56 1.96 2.71
N ALA A 193 -8.36 2.37 3.18
CA ALA A 193 -7.30 2.90 2.34
C ALA A 193 -6.57 1.81 1.52
N TYR A 194 -7.15 0.63 1.42
CA TYR A 194 -6.71 -0.55 0.70
C TYR A 194 -7.85 -1.05 -0.21
N GLY A 195 -7.52 -1.91 -1.16
CA GLY A 195 -8.52 -2.46 -2.09
C GLY A 195 -9.10 -1.45 -3.08
N LYS A 196 -10.15 -1.87 -3.78
CA LYS A 196 -10.87 -1.10 -4.79
C LYS A 196 -12.19 -0.59 -4.22
N SER A 197 -12.16 0.55 -3.56
CA SER A 197 -13.31 1.16 -2.90
C SER A 197 -13.21 2.68 -2.89
N LEU A 198 -14.21 3.37 -2.32
CA LEU A 198 -14.10 4.77 -2.00
C LEU A 198 -13.03 4.96 -0.91
N ARG A 199 -12.01 5.75 -1.24
CA ARG A 199 -10.88 6.03 -0.34
C ARG A 199 -11.20 7.12 0.65
N ALA A 200 -11.61 8.27 0.13
CA ALA A 200 -11.95 9.46 0.90
C ALA A 200 -12.75 10.43 0.05
N VAL A 201 -13.54 11.26 0.68
CA VAL A 201 -14.08 12.48 0.11
C VAL A 201 -13.47 13.65 0.87
N LYS A 202 -12.57 14.39 0.21
CA LYS A 202 -11.96 15.59 0.79
C LYS A 202 -12.98 16.71 0.86
N SER A 203 -12.80 17.65 1.79
CA SER A 203 -13.59 18.87 1.83
C SER A 203 -12.70 20.11 1.96
N CYS A 204 -13.20 21.25 1.53
CA CYS A 204 -12.73 22.53 2.04
C CYS A 204 -13.49 22.87 3.33
N VAL A 205 -13.14 23.99 3.97
CA VAL A 205 -13.72 24.36 5.27
C VAL A 205 -15.17 24.88 5.22
N GLY A 206 -15.75 25.00 4.03
CA GLY A 206 -17.15 25.41 3.85
C GLY A 206 -17.48 26.86 4.19
N ASN A 207 -18.77 27.16 4.19
CA ASN A 207 -19.30 28.51 4.46
C ASN A 207 -19.15 28.93 5.92
N ALA A 208 -19.06 27.97 6.86
CA ALA A 208 -18.90 28.28 8.28
C ALA A 208 -17.58 29.00 8.60
N TRP A 209 -16.52 28.71 7.86
CA TRP A 209 -15.17 29.23 8.13
C TRP A 209 -14.58 30.07 6.99
N CYS A 210 -15.14 29.98 5.81
CA CYS A 210 -14.62 30.65 4.63
C CYS A 210 -15.65 31.67 4.10
N ARG A 211 -15.25 32.95 4.03
CA ARG A 211 -16.12 34.02 3.48
C ARG A 211 -16.53 33.81 2.02
N TYR A 212 -15.83 32.97 1.27
CA TYR A 212 -16.15 32.64 -0.11
C TYR A 212 -16.98 31.36 -0.25
N GLY A 213 -17.14 30.63 0.85
CA GLY A 213 -17.94 29.40 0.87
C GLY A 213 -19.40 29.71 0.63
N MET A 214 -20.01 29.02 -0.32
CA MET A 214 -21.43 29.19 -0.67
C MET A 214 -22.31 28.17 0.08
N ASP A 215 -21.69 27.04 0.51
CA ASP A 215 -22.44 25.95 1.14
C ASP A 215 -21.55 25.16 2.12
N ASP A 216 -22.16 24.23 2.87
CA ASP A 216 -21.50 23.31 3.78
C ASP A 216 -20.83 22.15 3.03
N SER A 217 -19.60 22.38 2.59
CA SER A 217 -18.81 21.37 1.90
C SER A 217 -18.32 20.25 2.81
N ALA A 218 -18.08 20.54 4.10
CA ALA A 218 -17.61 19.53 5.05
C ALA A 218 -18.73 18.52 5.37
N GLY A 219 -19.91 19.00 5.74
CA GLY A 219 -21.08 18.16 6.01
C GLY A 219 -21.46 17.30 4.80
N PHE A 220 -21.49 17.89 3.59
CA PHE A 220 -21.78 17.13 2.38
C PHE A 220 -20.72 16.09 2.03
N ALA A 221 -19.43 16.40 2.21
CA ALA A 221 -18.36 15.41 2.03
C ALA A 221 -18.45 14.24 3.01
N ILE A 222 -18.80 14.51 4.28
CA ILE A 222 -19.03 13.51 5.32
C ILE A 222 -20.21 12.60 4.94
N GLU A 223 -21.32 13.19 4.49
CA GLU A 223 -22.49 12.45 4.03
C GLU A 223 -22.14 11.52 2.86
N LEU A 224 -21.47 12.02 1.83
CA LEU A 224 -21.03 11.23 0.68
C LEU A 224 -20.09 10.10 1.10
N GLU A 225 -19.10 10.39 1.96
CA GLU A 225 -18.17 9.36 2.40
C GLU A 225 -18.87 8.26 3.20
N ASN A 226 -19.76 8.62 4.12
CA ASN A 226 -20.53 7.67 4.89
C ASN A 226 -21.50 6.83 4.06
N ARG A 227 -22.09 7.42 3.02
CA ARG A 227 -23.01 6.73 2.11
C ARG A 227 -22.31 5.66 1.26
N TYR A 228 -21.09 5.94 0.81
CA TYR A 228 -20.37 5.09 -0.15
C TYR A 228 -19.19 4.31 0.44
N LYS A 229 -18.85 4.50 1.72
CA LYS A 229 -17.79 3.73 2.37
C LYS A 229 -18.06 2.23 2.29
N GLY A 230 -17.00 1.45 2.04
CA GLY A 230 -17.08 0.00 1.98
C GLY A 230 -17.67 -0.57 0.69
N ILE A 231 -18.22 0.25 -0.22
CA ILE A 231 -18.71 -0.22 -1.51
C ILE A 231 -17.52 -0.54 -2.41
N ARG A 232 -17.49 -1.78 -2.93
CA ARG A 232 -16.48 -2.21 -3.91
C ARG A 232 -16.72 -1.53 -5.25
N ALA A 233 -15.64 -1.09 -5.88
CA ALA A 233 -15.64 -0.44 -7.18
C ALA A 233 -14.61 -1.13 -8.11
N PRO A 234 -14.73 -0.99 -9.44
CA PRO A 234 -13.73 -1.52 -10.37
C PRO A 234 -12.32 -0.96 -10.13
N HIS A 235 -12.22 0.25 -9.59
CA HIS A 235 -10.98 0.91 -9.21
C HIS A 235 -11.19 1.78 -7.97
N LYS A 236 -10.09 2.20 -7.32
CA LYS A 236 -10.15 3.15 -6.19
C LYS A 236 -10.78 4.46 -6.63
N LEU A 237 -11.69 4.98 -5.81
CA LEU A 237 -12.30 6.31 -5.99
C LEU A 237 -11.81 7.27 -4.92
N LYS A 238 -11.64 8.52 -5.30
CA LYS A 238 -11.42 9.65 -4.40
C LYS A 238 -12.34 10.76 -4.85
N GLY A 239 -12.99 11.40 -3.91
CA GLY A 239 -13.86 12.58 -4.15
C GLY A 239 -13.29 13.82 -3.49
N GLY A 240 -13.82 14.97 -3.88
CA GLY A 240 -13.60 16.25 -3.24
C GLY A 240 -14.87 17.10 -3.33
N VAL A 241 -15.18 17.84 -2.29
CA VAL A 241 -16.29 18.78 -2.22
C VAL A 241 -15.75 20.16 -1.88
N SER A 242 -15.91 21.10 -2.82
CA SER A 242 -15.52 22.49 -2.64
C SER A 242 -16.75 23.38 -2.60
N ALA A 243 -16.81 24.28 -1.61
CA ALA A 243 -17.94 25.19 -1.43
C ALA A 243 -17.96 26.38 -2.40
N CYS A 244 -16.98 26.52 -3.28
CA CYS A 244 -16.93 27.55 -4.30
C CYS A 244 -16.01 27.17 -5.46
N ILE A 245 -16.01 28.02 -6.51
CA ILE A 245 -15.24 27.81 -7.75
C ILE A 245 -13.70 27.81 -7.57
N ARG A 246 -13.18 28.05 -6.37
CA ARG A 246 -11.74 28.04 -6.09
C ARG A 246 -11.20 26.60 -5.88
N GLU A 247 -12.08 25.61 -5.75
CA GLU A 247 -11.77 24.17 -5.68
C GLU A 247 -10.67 23.80 -4.68
N CYS A 248 -10.72 24.38 -3.48
CA CYS A 248 -9.72 24.17 -2.43
C CYS A 248 -9.65 22.71 -1.91
N ALA A 249 -10.61 21.84 -2.26
CA ALA A 249 -10.61 20.43 -1.93
C ALA A 249 -10.04 19.52 -3.04
N GLU A 250 -9.58 20.06 -4.14
CA GLU A 250 -8.98 19.31 -5.25
C GLU A 250 -7.64 18.62 -4.89
#